data_8f4e93eb116115c6c95c20071f1a5e5c
#
_entry.id   8f4e93eb116115c6c95c20071f1a5e5c
#
_cell.length_a   1.000
_cell.length_b   1.000
_cell.length_c   1.000
_cell.angle_alpha   90.00
_cell.angle_beta   90.00
_cell.angle_gamma   90.00
#
_symmetry.space_group_name_H-M   'P 1'
#
loop_
_entity.id
_entity.type
_entity.pdbx_description
1 polymer ?
#
loop_
_entity_poly.entity_id
_entity_poly.type
_entity_poly.pdbx_seq_one_letter_code
_entity_poly.pdbx_strand_id
1 'polypeptide(L)'
;LNLRPCWFQMSEAFKMALPLCQQHAGIFRKARRNALTSSLASVYPYITSELTDDDGILFGQNKQSDSFVTVNNFDTSKYENANVTILGMTGAGKTFTLLNMLMRYRAKGIQVYAIIPKKGDEFLRAVEYNGGQYINLSPGSIHNINILDIRKLDNTTRQLLDGDTAIKRSRREAKIDQVRTFFQLILNDITQEELETADEALKNTYARFGITEDNDSLWDPDNPGEYRPMPLLGDLYEELVKIGPDARRVAKVLKRYVDGSAKSFNRPTNVNLDNKMIIFDLNDLTDEMRPIGIFIALDYIWDKIREDKTVRKVVALDEVWALLRGGAAKSTGEFLMEIIKTIRAFGGAAITASQDLRDFFAYKDGEYGKAIISGSRTKFIMKLDENEADFVAETLHLTKSDSDQIRR
;
A
#
# COMPACT_ATOMS: atom_id res chain seq x y z
N LEU A 1 -21.37 -52.41 -6.82
CA LEU A 1 -20.11 -52.71 -7.54
C LEU A 1 -19.80 -54.19 -7.41
N ASN A 2 -19.81 -54.92 -8.53
CA ASN A 2 -19.49 -56.37 -8.55
C ASN A 2 -17.99 -56.50 -8.91
N LEU A 3 -17.16 -56.65 -7.87
CA LEU A 3 -15.73 -56.89 -8.06
C LEU A 3 -15.50 -58.38 -8.36
N ARG A 4 -14.83 -58.68 -9.49
CA ARG A 4 -14.45 -60.05 -9.85
C ARG A 4 -12.93 -60.19 -9.82
N PRO A 5 -12.38 -61.18 -9.10
CA PRO A 5 -10.93 -61.38 -9.08
C PRO A 5 -10.45 -61.89 -10.45
N CYS A 6 -9.23 -61.46 -10.81
CA CYS A 6 -8.57 -61.86 -12.07
C CYS A 6 -7.78 -63.17 -11.86
N TRP A 7 -8.50 -64.27 -11.57
CA TRP A 7 -7.87 -65.57 -11.36
C TRP A 7 -7.01 -65.96 -12.57
N PHE A 8 -5.79 -66.42 -12.27
CA PHE A 8 -4.76 -66.84 -13.25
C PHE A 8 -4.30 -65.73 -14.22
N GLN A 9 -4.64 -64.48 -14.00
CA GLN A 9 -4.25 -63.34 -14.81
C GLN A 9 -3.74 -62.15 -13.94
N MET A 10 -3.24 -62.47 -12.73
CA MET A 10 -2.84 -61.43 -11.72
C MET A 10 -1.65 -60.60 -12.23
N SER A 11 -0.66 -61.26 -12.91
CA SER A 11 0.51 -60.58 -13.46
C SER A 11 0.14 -59.58 -14.54
N GLU A 12 -0.73 -59.96 -15.43
CA GLU A 12 -1.23 -59.15 -16.54
C GLU A 12 -2.11 -57.98 -15.99
N ALA A 13 -2.96 -58.29 -15.03
CA ALA A 13 -3.78 -57.25 -14.36
C ALA A 13 -2.91 -56.22 -13.63
N PHE A 14 -1.89 -56.67 -12.93
CA PHE A 14 -0.93 -55.79 -12.26
C PHE A 14 -0.17 -54.91 -13.27
N LYS A 15 0.34 -55.49 -14.36
CA LYS A 15 1.00 -54.69 -15.42
C LYS A 15 0.10 -53.67 -16.07
N MET A 16 -1.22 -53.98 -16.23
CA MET A 16 -2.21 -53.04 -16.75
C MET A 16 -2.54 -51.93 -15.76
N ALA A 17 -2.40 -52.15 -14.46
CA ALA A 17 -2.63 -51.16 -13.43
C ALA A 17 -1.45 -50.17 -13.25
N LEU A 18 -0.26 -50.53 -13.76
CA LEU A 18 0.88 -49.63 -13.76
C LEU A 18 0.75 -48.56 -14.85
N PRO A 19 1.30 -47.37 -14.68
CA PRO A 19 1.22 -46.28 -15.66
C PRO A 19 2.14 -46.50 -16.88
N LEU A 20 2.20 -47.75 -17.40
CA LEU A 20 3.04 -48.18 -18.51
C LEU A 20 2.25 -48.28 -19.82
N CYS A 21 0.97 -47.92 -19.84
CA CYS A 21 0.06 -48.01 -20.98
C CYS A 21 0.03 -49.41 -21.65
N GLN A 22 0.34 -50.48 -20.88
CA GLN A 22 0.29 -51.85 -21.42
C GLN A 22 -1.15 -52.39 -21.33
N GLN A 23 -1.63 -52.97 -22.42
CA GLN A 23 -2.95 -53.59 -22.49
C GLN A 23 -2.85 -55.09 -22.72
N HIS A 24 -3.52 -55.88 -21.90
CA HIS A 24 -3.73 -57.30 -22.13
C HIS A 24 -5.13 -57.53 -22.74
N ALA A 25 -5.22 -58.01 -23.96
CA ALA A 25 -6.46 -58.08 -24.74
C ALA A 25 -7.59 -58.86 -24.06
N GLY A 26 -7.27 -59.90 -23.31
CA GLY A 26 -8.25 -60.71 -22.58
C GLY A 26 -8.89 -59.98 -21.40
N ILE A 27 -8.09 -59.26 -20.62
CA ILE A 27 -8.55 -58.47 -19.48
C ILE A 27 -9.27 -57.21 -19.97
N PHE A 28 -8.69 -56.54 -20.96
CA PHE A 28 -9.26 -55.31 -21.54
C PHE A 28 -10.69 -55.55 -22.05
N ARG A 29 -10.95 -56.63 -22.79
CA ARG A 29 -12.31 -56.97 -23.30
C ARG A 29 -13.30 -57.20 -22.17
N LYS A 30 -12.86 -57.80 -21.06
CA LYS A 30 -13.73 -58.09 -19.91
C LYS A 30 -13.99 -56.88 -18.99
N ALA A 31 -12.96 -56.03 -18.85
CA ALA A 31 -12.98 -54.87 -17.97
C ALA A 31 -13.50 -53.60 -18.61
N ARG A 32 -13.45 -53.50 -19.94
CA ARG A 32 -13.91 -52.31 -20.68
C ARG A 32 -15.39 -51.97 -20.36
N ARG A 33 -15.62 -50.73 -20.07
CA ARG A 33 -16.96 -50.14 -19.93
C ARG A 33 -17.06 -48.89 -20.77
N ASN A 34 -18.18 -48.65 -21.40
CA ASN A 34 -18.46 -47.39 -22.04
C ASN A 34 -18.93 -46.40 -20.94
N ALA A 35 -18.38 -45.20 -20.97
CA ALA A 35 -18.78 -44.12 -20.10
C ALA A 35 -19.04 -42.86 -20.94
N LEU A 36 -20.01 -42.05 -20.53
CA LEU A 36 -20.21 -40.73 -21.12
C LEU A 36 -19.08 -39.79 -20.70
N THR A 37 -18.65 -38.94 -21.62
CA THR A 37 -17.57 -37.97 -21.36
C THR A 37 -17.88 -37.07 -20.15
N SER A 38 -19.13 -36.69 -20.00
CA SER A 38 -19.57 -35.87 -18.83
C SER A 38 -19.40 -36.61 -17.51
N SER A 39 -19.72 -37.93 -17.49
CA SER A 39 -19.56 -38.75 -16.26
C SER A 39 -18.07 -39.03 -15.96
N LEU A 40 -17.22 -39.15 -17.03
CA LEU A 40 -15.79 -39.34 -16.86
C LEU A 40 -15.11 -38.05 -16.38
N ALA A 41 -15.56 -36.88 -16.84
CA ALA A 41 -15.07 -35.59 -16.40
C ALA A 41 -15.30 -35.37 -14.90
N SER A 42 -16.38 -35.91 -14.32
CA SER A 42 -16.66 -35.82 -12.88
C SER A 42 -15.76 -36.70 -12.00
N VAL A 43 -15.04 -37.67 -12.59
CA VAL A 43 -14.11 -38.56 -11.89
C VAL A 43 -12.65 -38.13 -12.06
N TYR A 44 -12.41 -37.02 -12.78
CA TYR A 44 -11.08 -36.49 -13.02
C TYR A 44 -10.46 -36.00 -11.69
N PRO A 45 -9.36 -36.62 -11.22
CA PRO A 45 -8.83 -36.39 -9.87
C PRO A 45 -8.00 -35.11 -9.73
N TYR A 46 -7.76 -34.39 -10.85
CA TYR A 46 -6.87 -33.22 -10.88
C TYR A 46 -7.64 -31.90 -10.91
N ILE A 47 -8.71 -31.79 -10.10
CA ILE A 47 -9.59 -30.62 -10.10
C ILE A 47 -9.17 -29.58 -9.03
N THR A 48 -8.30 -29.93 -8.11
CA THR A 48 -7.87 -29.02 -7.05
C THR A 48 -6.67 -28.22 -7.49
N SER A 49 -6.86 -26.91 -7.62
CA SER A 49 -5.74 -25.98 -7.65
C SER A 49 -5.36 -25.66 -6.23
N GLU A 50 -4.31 -26.24 -5.72
CA GLU A 50 -3.73 -25.86 -4.43
C GLU A 50 -2.89 -24.59 -4.63
N LEU A 51 -3.16 -23.59 -3.80
CA LEU A 51 -2.38 -22.36 -3.76
C LEU A 51 -1.52 -22.39 -2.49
N THR A 52 -0.37 -23.07 -2.61
CA THR A 52 0.56 -23.25 -1.50
C THR A 52 1.95 -22.84 -1.96
N ASP A 53 2.40 -21.68 -1.52
CA ASP A 53 3.75 -21.19 -1.77
C ASP A 53 4.64 -21.53 -0.58
N ASP A 54 5.83 -22.04 -0.88
CA ASP A 54 6.92 -22.14 0.10
C ASP A 54 7.25 -20.72 0.58
N ASP A 55 7.47 -20.54 1.86
CA ASP A 55 7.75 -19.24 2.44
C ASP A 55 6.62 -18.19 2.24
N GLY A 56 5.37 -18.64 1.98
CA GLY A 56 4.17 -17.79 1.91
C GLY A 56 3.66 -17.35 3.30
N ILE A 57 2.80 -16.34 3.36
CA ILE A 57 1.95 -16.08 4.52
C ILE A 57 0.65 -16.86 4.39
N LEU A 58 0.15 -17.38 5.50
CA LEU A 58 -1.13 -18.12 5.53
C LEU A 58 -2.28 -17.13 5.35
N PHE A 59 -3.12 -17.34 4.34
CA PHE A 59 -4.35 -16.54 4.13
C PHE A 59 -5.59 -17.23 4.69
N GLY A 60 -5.64 -18.55 4.62
CA GLY A 60 -6.79 -19.30 5.07
C GLY A 60 -6.72 -20.77 4.66
N GLN A 61 -7.88 -21.40 4.56
CA GLN A 61 -8.05 -22.77 4.14
C GLN A 61 -8.96 -22.81 2.91
N ASN A 62 -8.59 -23.63 1.93
CA ASN A 62 -9.37 -23.84 0.73
C ASN A 62 -10.67 -24.60 1.10
N LYS A 63 -11.81 -24.03 0.79
CA LYS A 63 -13.12 -24.59 1.13
C LYS A 63 -13.40 -25.94 0.44
N GLN A 64 -12.75 -26.23 -0.67
CA GLN A 64 -13.01 -27.44 -1.45
C GLN A 64 -12.06 -28.59 -1.08
N SER A 65 -10.79 -28.28 -0.86
CA SER A 65 -9.73 -29.27 -0.62
C SER A 65 -9.26 -29.34 0.81
N ASP A 66 -9.73 -28.44 1.69
CA ASP A 66 -9.23 -28.27 3.06
C ASP A 66 -7.72 -28.00 3.18
N SER A 67 -7.05 -27.76 2.05
CA SER A 67 -5.63 -27.40 2.03
C SER A 67 -5.40 -25.97 2.51
N PHE A 68 -4.24 -25.70 3.10
CA PHE A 68 -3.87 -24.34 3.48
C PHE A 68 -3.55 -23.49 2.26
N VAL A 69 -4.06 -22.26 2.25
CA VAL A 69 -3.75 -21.25 1.25
C VAL A 69 -2.63 -20.38 1.79
N THR A 70 -1.41 -20.58 1.26
CA THR A 70 -0.24 -19.77 1.57
C THR A 70 0.26 -19.09 0.31
N VAL A 71 0.55 -17.79 0.39
CA VAL A 71 0.99 -16.99 -0.76
C VAL A 71 2.21 -16.19 -0.39
N ASN A 72 3.23 -16.25 -1.23
CA ASN A 72 4.40 -15.39 -1.17
C ASN A 72 4.32 -14.31 -2.25
N ASN A 73 3.63 -13.22 -1.95
CA ASN A 73 3.45 -12.12 -2.93
C ASN A 73 4.78 -11.53 -3.44
N PHE A 74 5.88 -11.70 -2.69
CA PHE A 74 7.19 -11.20 -3.09
C PHE A 74 7.99 -12.18 -3.96
N ASP A 75 7.42 -13.33 -4.32
CA ASP A 75 8.05 -14.25 -5.26
C ASP A 75 7.85 -13.76 -6.71
N THR A 76 8.87 -13.09 -7.23
CA THR A 76 8.83 -12.51 -8.59
C THR A 76 8.84 -13.56 -9.70
N SER A 77 9.09 -14.83 -9.37
CA SER A 77 9.00 -15.92 -10.36
C SER A 77 7.55 -16.32 -10.63
N LYS A 78 6.66 -16.11 -9.67
CA LYS A 78 5.22 -16.44 -9.75
C LYS A 78 4.33 -15.23 -9.94
N TYR A 79 4.68 -14.10 -9.31
CA TYR A 79 3.85 -12.89 -9.28
C TYR A 79 4.59 -11.71 -9.90
N GLU A 80 3.94 -11.02 -10.83
CA GLU A 80 4.49 -9.84 -11.50
C GLU A 80 4.77 -8.69 -10.52
N ASN A 81 3.96 -8.56 -9.48
CA ASN A 81 4.15 -7.62 -8.37
C ASN A 81 3.54 -8.17 -7.08
N ALA A 82 3.96 -7.62 -5.95
CA ALA A 82 3.51 -8.01 -4.62
C ALA A 82 2.26 -7.24 -4.14
N ASN A 83 1.71 -6.32 -4.96
CA ASN A 83 0.58 -5.50 -4.55
C ASN A 83 -0.70 -6.32 -4.36
N VAL A 84 -1.49 -5.91 -3.40
CA VAL A 84 -2.74 -6.57 -2.99
C VAL A 84 -3.89 -5.58 -2.95
N THR A 85 -5.05 -5.98 -3.45
CA THR A 85 -6.30 -5.23 -3.28
C THR A 85 -7.30 -6.07 -2.49
N ILE A 86 -7.94 -5.46 -1.48
CA ILE A 86 -8.97 -6.09 -0.65
C ILE A 86 -10.28 -5.33 -0.89
N LEU A 87 -11.28 -6.03 -1.41
CA LEU A 87 -12.62 -5.50 -1.66
C LEU A 87 -13.66 -6.21 -0.80
N GLY A 88 -14.61 -5.48 -0.26
CA GLY A 88 -15.69 -6.07 0.53
C GLY A 88 -16.55 -5.02 1.20
N MET A 89 -17.85 -5.31 1.37
CA MET A 89 -18.78 -4.41 2.04
C MET A 89 -18.43 -4.18 3.52
N THR A 90 -19.07 -3.21 4.15
CA THR A 90 -18.93 -2.97 5.59
C THR A 90 -19.34 -4.24 6.36
N GLY A 91 -18.51 -4.65 7.33
CA GLY A 91 -18.75 -5.87 8.12
C GLY A 91 -18.30 -7.18 7.44
N ALA A 92 -17.80 -7.18 6.22
CA ALA A 92 -17.28 -8.37 5.55
C ALA A 92 -15.95 -8.89 6.12
N GLY A 93 -15.30 -8.16 7.05
CA GLY A 93 -14.05 -8.56 7.68
C GLY A 93 -12.78 -7.97 7.05
N LYS A 94 -12.88 -6.92 6.22
CA LYS A 94 -11.72 -6.27 5.57
C LYS A 94 -10.62 -5.87 6.55
N THR A 95 -10.98 -5.07 7.57
CA THR A 95 -10.03 -4.59 8.59
C THR A 95 -9.35 -5.76 9.30
N PHE A 96 -10.12 -6.80 9.66
CA PHE A 96 -9.56 -8.01 10.27
C PHE A 96 -8.57 -8.73 9.34
N THR A 97 -8.92 -8.90 8.07
CA THR A 97 -8.05 -9.53 7.06
C THR A 97 -6.79 -8.71 6.86
N LEU A 98 -6.93 -7.39 6.68
CA LEU A 98 -5.80 -6.48 6.54
C LEU A 98 -4.85 -6.58 7.75
N LEU A 99 -5.40 -6.48 8.96
CA LEU A 99 -4.63 -6.57 10.20
C LEU A 99 -3.86 -7.89 10.31
N ASN A 100 -4.51 -9.03 10.05
CA ASN A 100 -3.87 -10.34 10.05
C ASN A 100 -2.75 -10.44 9.03
N MET A 101 -2.93 -9.88 7.82
CA MET A 101 -1.88 -9.83 6.80
C MET A 101 -0.68 -9.05 7.30
N LEU A 102 -0.90 -7.85 7.84
CA LEU A 102 0.17 -6.98 8.36
C LEU A 102 0.96 -7.66 9.48
N MET A 103 0.27 -8.31 10.42
CA MET A 103 0.93 -9.06 11.49
C MET A 103 1.77 -10.23 10.96
N ARG A 104 1.27 -10.96 9.96
CA ARG A 104 2.00 -12.08 9.34
C ARG A 104 3.20 -11.61 8.53
N TYR A 105 3.09 -10.50 7.80
CA TYR A 105 4.23 -9.86 7.13
C TYR A 105 5.27 -9.42 8.16
N ARG A 106 4.83 -8.80 9.25
CA ARG A 106 5.73 -8.38 10.32
C ARG A 106 6.45 -9.56 10.97
N ALA A 107 5.76 -10.68 11.23
CA ALA A 107 6.34 -11.91 11.76
C ALA A 107 7.42 -12.50 10.83
N LYS A 108 7.32 -12.26 9.52
CA LYS A 108 8.34 -12.64 8.52
C LYS A 108 9.50 -11.62 8.41
N GLY A 109 9.55 -10.62 9.26
CA GLY A 109 10.61 -9.61 9.26
C GLY A 109 10.40 -8.48 8.23
N ILE A 110 9.29 -8.48 7.49
CA ILE A 110 8.94 -7.43 6.53
C ILE A 110 8.55 -6.17 7.31
N GLN A 111 8.99 -5.01 6.86
CA GLN A 111 8.59 -3.73 7.44
C GLN A 111 7.15 -3.42 7.03
N VAL A 112 6.37 -2.91 7.98
CA VAL A 112 4.93 -2.67 7.81
C VAL A 112 4.62 -1.22 8.11
N TYR A 113 4.03 -0.54 7.15
CA TYR A 113 3.47 0.79 7.28
C TYR A 113 1.98 0.75 6.95
N ALA A 114 1.15 1.45 7.72
CA ALA A 114 -0.27 1.54 7.37
C ALA A 114 -0.83 2.93 7.65
N ILE A 115 -1.78 3.36 6.83
CA ILE A 115 -2.57 4.57 7.01
C ILE A 115 -4.03 4.15 7.20
N ILE A 116 -4.59 4.50 8.35
CA ILE A 116 -5.93 4.13 8.76
C ILE A 116 -6.76 5.42 8.96
N PRO A 117 -7.57 5.83 7.97
CA PRO A 117 -8.37 7.05 8.05
C PRO A 117 -9.56 6.95 9.02
N LYS A 118 -9.98 5.72 9.35
CA LYS A 118 -11.10 5.43 10.25
C LYS A 118 -10.82 4.17 11.06
N LYS A 119 -11.40 4.08 12.26
CA LYS A 119 -11.30 2.89 13.14
C LYS A 119 -9.87 2.50 13.54
N GLY A 120 -9.00 3.48 13.80
CA GLY A 120 -7.61 3.24 14.18
C GLY A 120 -7.46 2.39 15.44
N ASP A 121 -8.38 2.48 16.39
CA ASP A 121 -8.36 1.75 17.67
C ASP A 121 -8.29 0.22 17.51
N GLU A 122 -8.83 -0.34 16.40
CA GLU A 122 -8.76 -1.77 16.12
C GLU A 122 -7.31 -2.24 15.89
N PHE A 123 -6.44 -1.35 15.46
CA PHE A 123 -5.02 -1.62 15.19
C PHE A 123 -4.12 -1.44 16.42
N LEU A 124 -4.52 -0.59 17.38
CA LEU A 124 -3.69 -0.21 18.52
C LEU A 124 -3.12 -1.44 19.27
N ARG A 125 -4.00 -2.36 19.68
CA ARG A 125 -3.58 -3.57 20.41
C ARG A 125 -2.60 -4.44 19.61
N ALA A 126 -2.84 -4.61 18.31
CA ALA A 126 -1.97 -5.42 17.46
C ALA A 126 -0.59 -4.77 17.28
N VAL A 127 -0.54 -3.43 17.19
CA VAL A 127 0.70 -2.67 17.11
C VAL A 127 1.51 -2.83 18.40
N GLU A 128 0.88 -2.65 19.55
CA GLU A 128 1.52 -2.80 20.86
C GLU A 128 2.09 -4.22 21.06
N TYR A 129 1.32 -5.27 20.74
CA TYR A 129 1.77 -6.66 20.86
C TYR A 129 2.97 -6.97 19.96
N ASN A 130 3.12 -6.31 18.83
CA ASN A 130 4.22 -6.52 17.89
C ASN A 130 5.40 -5.55 18.11
N GLY A 131 5.39 -4.77 19.19
CA GLY A 131 6.40 -3.75 19.47
C GLY A 131 6.43 -2.65 18.39
N GLY A 132 5.31 -2.41 17.73
CA GLY A 132 5.14 -1.39 16.70
C GLY A 132 4.91 -0.02 17.30
N GLN A 133 4.80 0.98 16.43
CA GLN A 133 4.47 2.34 16.80
C GLN A 133 3.13 2.77 16.21
N TYR A 134 2.26 3.26 17.06
CA TYR A 134 0.97 3.82 16.70
C TYR A 134 1.05 5.35 16.80
N ILE A 135 0.80 6.03 15.69
CA ILE A 135 0.93 7.48 15.55
C ILE A 135 -0.44 8.05 15.23
N ASN A 136 -1.07 8.69 16.20
CA ASN A 136 -2.29 9.44 15.96
C ASN A 136 -1.92 10.85 15.47
N LEU A 137 -2.35 11.19 14.25
CA LEU A 137 -2.20 12.53 13.66
C LEU A 137 -3.50 13.30 13.82
N SER A 138 -3.61 14.06 14.90
CA SER A 138 -4.79 14.90 15.14
C SER A 138 -4.41 16.27 15.71
N PRO A 139 -5.29 17.28 15.63
CA PRO A 139 -4.99 18.63 16.13
C PRO A 139 -4.61 18.72 17.60
N GLY A 140 -5.00 17.74 18.41
CA GLY A 140 -4.68 17.64 19.83
C GLY A 140 -3.67 16.57 20.21
N SER A 141 -3.10 15.88 19.22
CA SER A 141 -2.17 14.78 19.45
C SER A 141 -0.85 15.24 20.04
N ILE A 142 -0.23 14.34 20.82
CA ILE A 142 1.15 14.49 21.28
C ILE A 142 2.14 14.16 20.15
N HIS A 143 1.70 13.45 19.10
CA HIS A 143 2.53 13.07 17.98
C HIS A 143 2.56 14.19 16.94
N ASN A 144 3.77 14.58 16.55
CA ASN A 144 3.98 15.64 15.57
C ASN A 144 4.93 15.16 14.48
N ILE A 145 4.65 15.55 13.24
CA ILE A 145 5.53 15.34 12.09
C ILE A 145 5.67 16.70 11.38
N ASN A 146 6.87 17.19 11.31
CA ASN A 146 7.18 18.41 10.59
C ASN A 146 7.17 18.15 9.07
N ILE A 147 6.33 18.86 8.34
CA ILE A 147 6.21 18.73 6.88
C ILE A 147 7.51 19.17 6.18
N LEU A 148 8.25 20.11 6.78
CA LEU A 148 9.47 20.65 6.20
C LEU A 148 10.73 19.84 6.54
N ASP A 149 10.62 18.73 7.27
CA ASP A 149 11.76 17.88 7.61
C ASP A 149 12.37 17.24 6.37
N ILE A 150 13.68 17.45 6.18
CA ILE A 150 14.52 16.69 5.26
C ILE A 150 15.20 15.60 6.08
N ARG A 151 14.72 14.34 5.94
CA ARG A 151 15.17 13.23 6.80
C ARG A 151 16.54 12.71 6.39
N LYS A 152 17.28 12.16 7.36
CA LYS A 152 18.57 11.52 7.09
C LYS A 152 18.40 10.29 6.21
N LEU A 153 19.31 10.08 5.25
CA LEU A 153 19.45 8.79 4.57
C LEU A 153 20.43 7.93 5.37
N ASP A 154 20.16 6.63 5.43
CA ASP A 154 21.10 5.68 5.98
C ASP A 154 22.43 5.70 5.19
N ASN A 155 23.55 5.46 5.89
CA ASN A 155 24.89 5.49 5.31
C ASN A 155 25.07 4.53 4.12
N THR A 156 24.37 3.39 4.13
CA THR A 156 24.42 2.41 3.05
C THR A 156 23.78 2.95 1.77
N THR A 157 22.65 3.64 1.90
CA THR A 157 21.96 4.29 0.77
C THR A 157 22.77 5.48 0.24
N ARG A 158 23.47 6.21 1.11
CA ARG A 158 24.37 7.29 0.73
C ARG A 158 25.49 6.77 -0.15
N GLN A 159 26.17 5.68 0.23
CA GLN A 159 27.26 5.08 -0.56
C GLN A 159 26.78 4.55 -1.93
N LEU A 160 25.58 3.99 -2.01
CA LEU A 160 24.98 3.52 -3.26
C LEU A 160 24.57 4.66 -4.20
N LEU A 161 24.19 5.81 -3.65
CA LEU A 161 23.81 7.00 -4.43
C LEU A 161 25.05 7.84 -4.82
N ASP A 162 26.10 7.87 -3.99
CA ASP A 162 27.34 8.60 -4.25
C ASP A 162 28.30 7.86 -5.21
N GLY A 163 28.10 6.54 -5.40
CA GLY A 163 28.95 5.70 -6.27
C GLY A 163 28.64 5.75 -7.75
N ASP A 164 27.45 6.18 -8.15
CA ASP A 164 27.06 6.35 -9.54
C ASP A 164 26.99 7.84 -9.90
N THR A 165 27.49 8.18 -11.06
CA THR A 165 27.43 9.51 -11.70
C THR A 165 26.01 10.02 -11.98
N ALA A 166 25.00 9.47 -11.32
CA ALA A 166 23.66 9.98 -11.33
C ALA A 166 23.64 11.35 -10.63
N ILE A 167 23.21 12.35 -11.36
CA ILE A 167 22.97 13.74 -10.96
C ILE A 167 22.56 13.76 -9.49
N LYS A 168 23.40 14.30 -8.61
CA LYS A 168 23.10 14.50 -7.18
C LYS A 168 21.91 15.43 -7.08
N ARG A 169 20.70 14.87 -7.06
CA ARG A 169 19.47 15.66 -6.94
C ARG A 169 19.46 16.33 -5.57
N SER A 170 19.31 17.63 -5.54
CA SER A 170 19.18 18.38 -4.29
C SER A 170 18.00 17.87 -3.48
N ARG A 171 18.24 17.48 -2.23
CA ARG A 171 17.21 17.01 -1.31
C ARG A 171 16.27 18.13 -0.87
N ARG A 172 16.82 19.36 -0.79
CA ARG A 172 16.02 20.56 -0.56
C ARG A 172 15.02 20.78 -1.68
N GLU A 173 15.45 20.73 -2.95
CA GLU A 173 14.57 20.93 -4.10
C GLU A 173 13.49 19.83 -4.17
N ALA A 174 13.87 18.58 -3.91
CA ALA A 174 12.90 17.49 -3.84
C ALA A 174 11.86 17.68 -2.74
N LYS A 175 12.27 18.23 -1.57
CA LYS A 175 11.33 18.55 -0.48
C LYS A 175 10.43 19.74 -0.83
N ILE A 176 10.95 20.75 -1.52
CA ILE A 176 10.15 21.88 -2.00
C ILE A 176 9.05 21.39 -2.96
N ASP A 177 9.40 20.53 -3.92
CA ASP A 177 8.43 19.91 -4.82
C ASP A 177 7.32 19.15 -4.07
N GLN A 178 7.68 18.43 -3.00
CA GLN A 178 6.69 17.75 -2.14
C GLN A 178 5.79 18.74 -1.41
N VAL A 179 6.35 19.82 -0.86
CA VAL A 179 5.59 20.84 -0.13
C VAL A 179 4.65 21.63 -1.06
N ARG A 180 4.94 21.73 -2.36
CA ARG A 180 3.97 22.26 -3.34
C ARG A 180 2.64 21.51 -3.29
N THR A 181 2.68 20.20 -3.16
CA THR A 181 1.46 19.38 -3.02
C THR A 181 0.69 19.75 -1.75
N PHE A 182 1.36 20.01 -0.64
CA PHE A 182 0.71 20.50 0.57
C PHE A 182 -0.02 21.84 0.34
N PHE A 183 0.58 22.79 -0.39
CA PHE A 183 -0.11 24.05 -0.74
C PHE A 183 -1.33 23.82 -1.61
N GLN A 184 -1.27 22.90 -2.57
CA GLN A 184 -2.42 22.52 -3.40
C GLN A 184 -3.55 21.86 -2.58
N LEU A 185 -3.20 21.19 -1.48
CA LEU A 185 -4.17 20.59 -0.56
C LEU A 185 -4.89 21.63 0.31
N ILE A 186 -4.17 22.64 0.79
CA ILE A 186 -4.74 23.68 1.66
C ILE A 186 -5.41 24.83 0.88
N LEU A 187 -5.09 24.95 -0.40
CA LEU A 187 -5.59 25.96 -1.34
C LEU A 187 -5.96 25.29 -2.66
N ASN A 188 -7.20 24.78 -2.77
CA ASN A 188 -7.67 24.02 -3.92
C ASN A 188 -7.60 24.78 -5.25
N ASP A 189 -7.62 26.11 -5.20
CA ASP A 189 -7.61 27.05 -6.33
C ASP A 189 -6.33 27.90 -6.37
N ILE A 190 -5.22 27.39 -5.85
CA ILE A 190 -3.91 28.07 -5.86
C ILE A 190 -3.45 28.27 -7.31
N THR A 191 -3.04 29.49 -7.62
CA THR A 191 -2.53 29.82 -8.95
C THR A 191 -1.06 29.42 -9.09
N GLN A 192 -0.59 29.35 -10.34
CA GLN A 192 0.82 29.06 -10.60
C GLN A 192 1.75 30.15 -10.01
N GLU A 193 1.33 31.42 -10.07
CA GLU A 193 2.07 32.55 -9.50
C GLU A 193 2.19 32.43 -7.97
N GLU A 194 1.12 32.04 -7.29
CA GLU A 194 1.12 31.80 -5.84
C GLU A 194 2.01 30.60 -5.47
N LEU A 195 2.06 29.54 -6.30
CA LEU A 195 2.96 28.42 -6.11
C LEU A 195 4.44 28.83 -6.27
N GLU A 196 4.78 29.63 -7.27
CA GLU A 196 6.14 30.16 -7.44
C GLU A 196 6.54 31.05 -6.27
N THR A 197 5.62 31.88 -5.77
CA THR A 197 5.84 32.69 -4.56
C THR A 197 6.08 31.84 -3.33
N ALA A 198 5.32 30.73 -3.20
CA ALA A 198 5.53 29.76 -2.09
C ALA A 198 6.90 29.04 -2.20
N ASP A 199 7.34 28.71 -3.41
CA ASP A 199 8.65 28.11 -3.66
C ASP A 199 9.78 29.06 -3.28
N GLU A 200 9.66 30.34 -3.64
CA GLU A 200 10.62 31.38 -3.25
C GLU A 200 10.71 31.50 -1.73
N ALA A 201 9.54 31.55 -1.05
CA ALA A 201 9.49 31.58 0.40
C ALA A 201 10.13 30.37 1.04
N LEU A 202 9.90 29.16 0.48
CA LEU A 202 10.50 27.91 0.97
C LEU A 202 12.02 27.92 0.81
N LYS A 203 12.54 28.37 -0.34
CA LYS A 203 13.99 28.50 -0.58
C LYS A 203 14.63 29.46 0.42
N ASN A 204 14.00 30.61 0.65
CA ASN A 204 14.46 31.61 1.62
C ASN A 204 14.40 31.06 3.05
N THR A 205 13.35 30.32 3.39
CA THR A 205 13.20 29.67 4.69
C THR A 205 14.34 28.70 4.95
N TYR A 206 14.62 27.78 4.05
CA TYR A 206 15.76 26.85 4.18
C TYR A 206 17.11 27.56 4.21
N ALA A 207 17.31 28.59 3.36
CA ALA A 207 18.55 29.38 3.34
C ALA A 207 18.82 30.07 4.69
N ARG A 208 17.78 30.54 5.39
CA ARG A 208 17.89 31.12 6.74
C ARG A 208 18.44 30.13 7.78
N PHE A 209 18.18 28.84 7.58
CA PHE A 209 18.71 27.74 8.40
C PHE A 209 20.06 27.20 7.88
N GLY A 210 20.64 27.85 6.87
CA GLY A 210 21.91 27.46 6.27
C GLY A 210 21.84 26.24 5.35
N ILE A 211 20.61 25.87 4.92
CA ILE A 211 20.34 24.73 4.03
C ILE A 211 20.22 25.24 2.59
N THR A 212 21.13 24.79 1.73
CA THR A 212 21.23 25.19 0.32
C THR A 212 20.90 24.02 -0.63
N GLU A 213 21.13 24.21 -1.93
CA GLU A 213 21.00 23.12 -2.93
C GLU A 213 22.04 22.01 -2.72
N ASP A 214 23.16 22.34 -2.10
CA ASP A 214 24.17 21.36 -1.76
C ASP A 214 23.72 20.50 -0.57
N ASN A 215 23.66 19.19 -0.78
CA ASN A 215 23.26 18.24 0.25
C ASN A 215 24.22 18.23 1.47
N ASP A 216 25.45 18.66 1.32
CA ASP A 216 26.40 18.77 2.42
C ASP A 216 26.02 19.91 3.39
N SER A 217 25.26 20.91 2.93
CA SER A 217 24.71 21.97 3.79
C SER A 217 23.68 21.48 4.82
N LEU A 218 23.13 20.28 4.65
CA LEU A 218 22.21 19.67 5.61
C LEU A 218 22.88 19.30 6.93
N TRP A 219 24.21 19.04 6.90
CA TRP A 219 24.92 18.61 8.10
C TRP A 219 25.22 19.79 9.03
N ASP A 220 25.01 19.56 10.33
CA ASP A 220 25.33 20.55 11.34
C ASP A 220 26.85 20.57 11.56
N PRO A 221 27.52 21.70 11.31
CA PRO A 221 28.97 21.82 11.53
C PRO A 221 29.36 21.71 13.00
N ASP A 222 28.45 22.08 13.92
CA ASP A 222 28.68 22.08 15.38
C ASP A 222 28.43 20.70 16.01
N ASN A 223 27.60 19.86 15.34
CA ASN A 223 27.23 18.51 15.79
C ASN A 223 27.49 17.46 14.70
N PRO A 224 28.71 16.90 14.60
CA PRO A 224 29.04 15.92 13.58
C PRO A 224 28.13 14.70 13.58
N GLY A 225 27.51 14.38 12.44
CA GLY A 225 26.58 13.27 12.29
C GLY A 225 25.11 13.63 12.51
N GLU A 226 24.80 14.88 12.90
CA GLU A 226 23.46 15.42 12.99
C GLU A 226 23.16 16.34 11.79
N TYR A 227 21.87 16.44 11.43
CA TYR A 227 21.41 17.47 10.50
C TYR A 227 21.11 18.74 11.26
N ARG A 228 21.24 19.87 10.56
CA ARG A 228 20.80 21.17 11.07
C ARG A 228 19.34 21.09 11.53
N PRO A 229 18.94 21.91 12.51
CA PRO A 229 17.53 22.08 12.86
C PRO A 229 16.75 22.43 11.59
N MET A 230 15.60 21.74 11.39
CA MET A 230 14.75 21.99 10.24
C MET A 230 13.77 23.10 10.53
N PRO A 231 13.46 23.96 9.53
CA PRO A 231 12.45 25.00 9.69
C PRO A 231 11.08 24.43 9.96
N LEU A 232 10.21 25.24 10.57
CA LEU A 232 8.81 24.95 10.83
C LEU A 232 7.90 25.78 9.91
N LEU A 233 6.60 25.44 9.87
CA LEU A 233 5.61 26.24 9.12
C LEU A 233 5.54 27.70 9.59
N GLY A 234 5.86 27.97 10.87
CA GLY A 234 5.98 29.33 11.40
C GLY A 234 7.09 30.13 10.74
N ASP A 235 8.27 29.51 10.51
CA ASP A 235 9.38 30.16 9.82
C ASP A 235 9.02 30.48 8.36
N LEU A 236 8.33 29.55 7.69
CA LEU A 236 7.82 29.75 6.34
C LEU A 236 6.78 30.87 6.27
N TYR A 237 5.89 30.94 7.26
CA TYR A 237 4.91 32.03 7.36
C TYR A 237 5.59 33.41 7.47
N GLU A 238 6.66 33.51 8.27
CA GLU A 238 7.42 34.74 8.38
C GLU A 238 8.04 35.19 7.04
N GLU A 239 8.59 34.23 6.26
CA GLU A 239 9.14 34.55 4.94
C GLU A 239 8.04 34.96 3.95
N LEU A 240 6.88 34.31 3.94
CA LEU A 240 5.73 34.71 3.11
C LEU A 240 5.26 36.13 3.47
N VAL A 241 5.24 36.50 4.72
CA VAL A 241 4.87 37.86 5.17
C VAL A 241 5.89 38.90 4.68
N LYS A 242 7.18 38.57 4.61
CA LYS A 242 8.25 39.47 4.08
C LYS A 242 8.11 39.72 2.59
N ILE A 243 7.69 38.72 1.81
CA ILE A 243 7.45 38.88 0.36
C ILE A 243 6.33 39.92 0.10
N GLY A 244 5.34 39.98 0.98
CA GLY A 244 4.35 41.06 1.00
C GLY A 244 3.04 40.74 0.24
N PRO A 245 2.53 41.65 -0.63
CA PRO A 245 1.17 41.52 -1.17
C PRO A 245 0.92 40.24 -1.96
N ASP A 246 1.90 39.77 -2.73
CA ASP A 246 1.77 38.62 -3.64
C ASP A 246 1.64 37.29 -2.86
N ALA A 247 2.22 37.22 -1.65
CA ALA A 247 2.11 36.07 -0.77
C ALA A 247 0.93 36.13 0.21
N ARG A 248 0.16 37.23 0.23
CA ARG A 248 -0.84 37.53 1.29
C ARG A 248 -1.90 36.44 1.44
N ARG A 249 -2.39 35.90 0.34
CA ARG A 249 -3.43 34.85 0.37
C ARG A 249 -2.87 33.53 0.90
N VAL A 250 -1.68 33.12 0.41
CA VAL A 250 -0.98 31.93 0.87
C VAL A 250 -0.65 32.01 2.35
N ALA A 251 -0.06 33.13 2.80
CA ALA A 251 0.24 33.39 4.19
C ALA A 251 -1.02 33.33 5.09
N LYS A 252 -2.14 33.93 4.66
CA LYS A 252 -3.40 33.93 5.41
C LYS A 252 -3.93 32.51 5.65
N VAL A 253 -3.87 31.64 4.66
CA VAL A 253 -4.31 30.26 4.81
C VAL A 253 -3.32 29.45 5.64
N LEU A 254 -2.00 29.62 5.42
CA LEU A 254 -0.98 28.95 6.21
C LEU A 254 -1.05 29.31 7.69
N LYS A 255 -1.51 30.51 8.05
CA LYS A 255 -1.64 30.95 9.45
C LYS A 255 -2.49 30.00 10.31
N ARG A 256 -3.50 29.33 9.72
CA ARG A 256 -4.30 28.32 10.41
C ARG A 256 -3.47 27.16 10.95
N TYR A 257 -2.39 26.82 10.25
CA TYR A 257 -1.47 25.72 10.58
C TYR A 257 -0.33 26.17 11.49
N VAL A 258 -0.11 27.46 11.62
CA VAL A 258 0.96 28.03 12.47
C VAL A 258 0.46 28.27 13.88
N ASP A 259 -0.60 29.05 14.07
CA ASP A 259 -1.13 29.48 15.35
C ASP A 259 -2.66 29.25 15.53
N GLY A 260 -3.32 28.71 14.48
CA GLY A 260 -4.74 28.42 14.46
C GLY A 260 -5.12 27.03 15.00
N SER A 261 -6.28 26.53 14.55
CA SER A 261 -6.86 25.25 14.98
C SER A 261 -6.01 24.02 14.60
N ALA A 262 -5.09 24.15 13.65
CA ALA A 262 -4.22 23.09 13.15
C ALA A 262 -2.74 23.28 13.55
N LYS A 263 -2.47 24.00 14.64
CA LYS A 263 -1.10 24.33 15.10
C LYS A 263 -0.24 23.11 15.48
N SER A 264 -0.82 21.93 15.62
CA SER A 264 -0.06 20.69 15.85
C SER A 264 0.89 20.35 14.71
N PHE A 265 0.61 20.83 13.49
CA PHE A 265 1.50 20.66 12.33
C PHE A 265 2.70 21.62 12.32
N ASN A 266 2.73 22.61 13.21
CA ASN A 266 3.83 23.56 13.37
C ASN A 266 4.70 23.20 14.58
N ARG A 267 5.19 21.96 14.62
CA ARG A 267 6.06 21.45 15.68
C ARG A 267 7.13 20.54 15.10
N PRO A 268 8.30 20.44 15.76
CA PRO A 268 9.32 19.47 15.37
C PRO A 268 8.78 18.05 15.42
N THR A 269 9.27 17.20 14.53
CA THR A 269 8.95 15.76 14.56
C THR A 269 9.42 15.14 15.87
N ASN A 270 8.52 14.47 16.57
CA ASN A 270 8.78 13.84 17.86
C ASN A 270 8.46 12.34 17.88
N VAL A 271 8.14 11.75 16.74
CA VAL A 271 7.81 10.34 16.62
C VAL A 271 9.04 9.53 16.19
N ASN A 272 9.23 8.37 16.80
CA ASN A 272 10.30 7.47 16.37
C ASN A 272 9.84 6.69 15.14
N LEU A 273 10.50 6.97 14.05
CA LEU A 273 10.12 6.48 12.73
C LEU A 273 11.04 5.33 12.24
N ASP A 274 11.93 4.83 13.10
CA ASP A 274 12.81 3.69 12.79
C ASP A 274 12.18 2.34 13.17
N ASN A 275 10.94 2.36 13.66
CA ASN A 275 10.23 1.13 13.97
C ASN A 275 9.86 0.36 12.69
N LYS A 276 9.91 -0.96 12.77
CA LYS A 276 9.58 -1.86 11.64
C LYS A 276 8.08 -2.06 11.44
N MET A 277 7.24 -1.54 12.31
CA MET A 277 5.79 -1.52 12.18
C MET A 277 5.26 -0.17 12.66
N ILE A 278 4.75 0.63 11.74
CA ILE A 278 4.22 1.96 12.02
C ILE A 278 2.82 2.08 11.44
N ILE A 279 1.88 2.47 12.27
CA ILE A 279 0.49 2.71 11.88
C ILE A 279 0.15 4.18 12.14
N PHE A 280 -0.27 4.88 11.08
CA PHE A 280 -0.80 6.24 11.15
C PHE A 280 -2.31 6.18 11.29
N ASP A 281 -2.81 6.64 12.41
CA ASP A 281 -4.23 6.81 12.67
C ASP A 281 -4.65 8.26 12.39
N LEU A 282 -5.65 8.41 11.53
CA LEU A 282 -6.19 9.69 11.09
C LEU A 282 -7.67 9.85 11.48
N ASN A 283 -8.18 8.97 12.37
CA ASN A 283 -9.60 8.91 12.70
C ASN A 283 -10.13 10.24 13.31
N ASP A 284 -9.30 10.92 14.10
CA ASP A 284 -9.66 12.16 14.79
C ASP A 284 -9.51 13.41 13.90
N LEU A 285 -9.05 13.26 12.67
CA LEU A 285 -9.01 14.36 11.70
C LEU A 285 -10.39 14.60 11.09
N THR A 286 -10.77 15.87 10.99
CA THR A 286 -11.96 16.27 10.23
C THR A 286 -11.81 15.89 8.75
N ASP A 287 -12.92 15.77 8.02
CA ASP A 287 -12.90 15.44 6.58
C ASP A 287 -12.06 16.44 5.76
N GLU A 288 -12.01 17.70 6.17
CA GLU A 288 -11.18 18.75 5.55
C GLU A 288 -9.67 18.54 5.81
N MET A 289 -9.29 18.06 6.99
CA MET A 289 -7.90 17.91 7.40
C MET A 289 -7.34 16.50 7.06
N ARG A 290 -8.20 15.53 6.85
CA ARG A 290 -7.80 14.15 6.59
C ARG A 290 -6.89 14.01 5.36
N PRO A 291 -7.14 14.67 4.21
CA PRO A 291 -6.21 14.63 3.06
C PRO A 291 -4.80 15.11 3.41
N ILE A 292 -4.69 16.10 4.28
CA ILE A 292 -3.40 16.64 4.73
C ILE A 292 -2.67 15.61 5.61
N GLY A 293 -3.38 15.01 6.57
CA GLY A 293 -2.81 13.96 7.41
C GLY A 293 -2.33 12.75 6.60
N ILE A 294 -3.09 12.38 5.58
CA ILE A 294 -2.73 11.31 4.65
C ILE A 294 -1.48 11.68 3.85
N PHE A 295 -1.43 12.90 3.32
CA PHE A 295 -0.26 13.39 2.60
C PHE A 295 0.99 13.34 3.47
N ILE A 296 0.92 13.82 4.70
CA ILE A 296 2.05 13.80 5.66
C ILE A 296 2.51 12.36 5.93
N ALA A 297 1.55 11.46 6.16
CA ALA A 297 1.87 10.05 6.41
C ALA A 297 2.49 9.38 5.18
N LEU A 298 1.93 9.63 3.98
CA LEU A 298 2.46 9.08 2.72
C LEU A 298 3.85 9.64 2.38
N ASP A 299 4.06 10.95 2.53
CA ASP A 299 5.36 11.59 2.32
C ASP A 299 6.43 10.95 3.21
N TYR A 300 6.08 10.75 4.47
CA TYR A 300 6.93 10.07 5.43
C TYR A 300 7.23 8.62 5.02
N ILE A 301 6.18 7.84 4.72
CA ILE A 301 6.32 6.43 4.34
C ILE A 301 7.16 6.32 3.05
N TRP A 302 6.95 7.23 2.10
CA TRP A 302 7.66 7.25 0.84
C TRP A 302 9.17 7.48 1.01
N ASP A 303 9.56 8.37 1.91
CA ASP A 303 10.97 8.55 2.26
C ASP A 303 11.57 7.24 2.83
N LYS A 304 10.85 6.58 3.75
CA LYS A 304 11.28 5.29 4.32
C LYS A 304 11.34 4.15 3.30
N ILE A 305 10.45 4.13 2.33
CA ILE A 305 10.49 3.15 1.23
C ILE A 305 11.77 3.30 0.41
N ARG A 306 12.16 4.54 0.12
CA ARG A 306 13.33 4.84 -0.71
C ARG A 306 14.66 4.67 0.01
N GLU A 307 14.65 4.66 1.34
CA GLU A 307 15.85 4.60 2.17
C GLU A 307 16.68 3.33 1.92
N ASP A 308 16.06 2.16 1.83
CA ASP A 308 16.75 0.89 1.58
C ASP A 308 15.92 0.00 0.64
N LYS A 309 16.45 -0.27 -0.54
CA LYS A 309 15.78 -1.11 -1.55
C LYS A 309 15.89 -2.62 -1.28
N THR A 310 16.77 -3.03 -0.39
CA THR A 310 17.04 -4.45 -0.10
C THR A 310 16.06 -5.02 0.91
N VAL A 311 15.48 -4.18 1.75
CA VAL A 311 14.50 -4.57 2.76
C VAL A 311 13.10 -4.62 2.16
N ARG A 312 12.41 -5.75 2.34
CA ARG A 312 11.00 -5.87 1.94
C ARG A 312 10.10 -5.03 2.84
N LYS A 313 9.15 -4.34 2.21
CA LYS A 313 8.23 -3.43 2.88
C LYS A 313 6.81 -3.61 2.37
N VAL A 314 5.84 -3.36 3.24
CA VAL A 314 4.41 -3.33 2.90
C VAL A 314 3.83 -2.00 3.36
N VAL A 315 3.10 -1.34 2.46
CA VAL A 315 2.32 -0.14 2.76
C VAL A 315 0.85 -0.46 2.60
N ALA A 316 0.12 -0.41 3.70
CA ALA A 316 -1.31 -0.65 3.72
C ALA A 316 -2.09 0.67 3.78
N LEU A 317 -3.10 0.76 2.95
CA LEU A 317 -3.99 1.92 2.82
C LEU A 317 -5.42 1.40 2.99
N ASP A 318 -5.99 1.62 4.16
CA ASP A 318 -7.41 1.34 4.38
C ASP A 318 -8.27 2.49 3.84
N GLU A 319 -9.45 2.18 3.35
CA GLU A 319 -10.40 3.17 2.81
C GLU A 319 -9.76 4.16 1.82
N VAL A 320 -8.99 3.64 0.86
CA VAL A 320 -8.20 4.43 -0.12
C VAL A 320 -9.05 5.48 -0.85
N TRP A 321 -10.35 5.24 -1.06
CA TRP A 321 -11.27 6.20 -1.65
C TRP A 321 -11.35 7.54 -0.87
N ALA A 322 -11.10 7.50 0.45
CA ALA A 322 -11.08 8.72 1.27
C ALA A 322 -9.99 9.71 0.82
N LEU A 323 -8.93 9.20 0.18
CA LEU A 323 -7.85 10.00 -0.42
C LEU A 323 -8.28 10.73 -1.69
N LEU A 324 -9.27 10.17 -2.37
CA LEU A 324 -9.71 10.61 -3.69
C LEU A 324 -10.91 11.56 -3.62
N ARG A 325 -11.42 11.87 -2.41
CA ARG A 325 -12.54 12.80 -2.21
C ARG A 325 -12.07 14.23 -1.96
N GLY A 326 -12.84 15.19 -2.49
CA GLY A 326 -12.64 16.62 -2.25
C GLY A 326 -11.75 17.31 -3.29
N GLY A 327 -11.48 18.60 -3.09
CA GLY A 327 -10.72 19.43 -4.03
C GLY A 327 -9.26 19.01 -4.20
N ALA A 328 -8.70 18.29 -3.24
CA ALA A 328 -7.36 17.75 -3.23
C ALA A 328 -7.21 16.38 -3.91
N ALA A 329 -8.32 15.78 -4.37
CA ALA A 329 -8.37 14.44 -4.92
C ALA A 329 -7.35 14.19 -6.05
N LYS A 330 -7.10 15.19 -6.88
CA LYS A 330 -6.17 15.09 -8.00
C LYS A 330 -4.73 14.89 -7.52
N SER A 331 -4.22 15.79 -6.70
CA SER A 331 -2.80 15.77 -6.25
C SER A 331 -2.51 14.56 -5.36
N THR A 332 -3.41 14.24 -4.43
CA THR A 332 -3.25 13.06 -3.56
C THR A 332 -3.38 11.76 -4.35
N GLY A 333 -4.32 11.71 -5.31
CA GLY A 333 -4.50 10.53 -6.16
C GLY A 333 -3.30 10.29 -7.07
N GLU A 334 -2.71 11.32 -7.65
CA GLU A 334 -1.49 11.22 -8.47
C GLU A 334 -0.31 10.71 -7.65
N PHE A 335 -0.11 11.24 -6.45
CA PHE A 335 0.94 10.78 -5.54
C PHE A 335 0.74 9.31 -5.11
N LEU A 336 -0.48 8.92 -4.77
CA LEU A 336 -0.82 7.55 -4.47
C LEU A 336 -0.55 6.61 -5.67
N MET A 337 -0.92 7.02 -6.87
CA MET A 337 -0.66 6.24 -8.09
C MET A 337 0.83 6.08 -8.37
N GLU A 338 1.62 7.13 -8.13
CA GLU A 338 3.07 7.05 -8.23
C GLU A 338 3.62 5.99 -7.27
N ILE A 339 3.19 6.01 -6.00
CA ILE A 339 3.61 5.00 -5.02
C ILE A 339 3.25 3.59 -5.50
N ILE A 340 2.00 3.32 -5.87
CA ILE A 340 1.54 1.98 -6.28
C ILE A 340 2.31 1.47 -7.49
N LYS A 341 2.60 2.33 -8.46
CA LYS A 341 3.34 1.96 -9.67
C LYS A 341 4.83 1.72 -9.42
N THR A 342 5.44 2.47 -8.51
CA THR A 342 6.89 2.51 -8.35
C THR A 342 7.39 1.71 -7.14
N ILE A 343 6.54 1.41 -6.15
CA ILE A 343 6.93 0.77 -4.88
C ILE A 343 7.68 -0.56 -5.07
N ARG A 344 7.35 -1.30 -6.13
CA ARG A 344 8.04 -2.55 -6.50
C ARG A 344 9.54 -2.33 -6.72
N ALA A 345 9.95 -1.21 -7.35
CA ALA A 345 11.35 -0.89 -7.61
C ALA A 345 12.17 -0.67 -6.33
N PHE A 346 11.49 -0.49 -5.20
CA PHE A 346 12.08 -0.27 -3.88
C PHE A 346 11.87 -1.47 -2.93
N GLY A 347 11.58 -2.66 -3.47
CA GLY A 347 11.35 -3.86 -2.67
C GLY A 347 10.03 -3.84 -1.87
N GLY A 348 9.11 -2.95 -2.22
CA GLY A 348 7.86 -2.74 -1.51
C GLY A 348 6.64 -3.35 -2.19
N ALA A 349 5.55 -3.44 -1.43
CA ALA A 349 4.22 -3.80 -1.88
C ALA A 349 3.17 -2.85 -1.29
N ALA A 350 2.18 -2.47 -2.11
CA ALA A 350 1.02 -1.72 -1.66
C ALA A 350 -0.16 -2.67 -1.39
N ILE A 351 -0.81 -2.52 -0.24
CA ILE A 351 -2.07 -3.19 0.08
C ILE A 351 -3.15 -2.11 0.16
N THR A 352 -4.11 -2.19 -0.74
CA THR A 352 -5.23 -1.24 -0.78
C THR A 352 -6.51 -1.94 -0.34
N ALA A 353 -7.24 -1.37 0.62
CA ALA A 353 -8.54 -1.88 1.04
C ALA A 353 -9.65 -0.86 0.73
N SER A 354 -10.78 -1.35 0.23
CA SER A 354 -11.94 -0.50 -0.07
C SER A 354 -13.24 -1.24 0.13
N GLN A 355 -14.29 -0.47 0.41
CA GLN A 355 -15.68 -0.97 0.51
C GLN A 355 -16.37 -0.98 -0.84
N ASP A 356 -16.04 -0.03 -1.70
CA ASP A 356 -16.69 0.21 -2.97
C ASP A 356 -15.64 0.42 -4.07
N LEU A 357 -15.69 -0.43 -5.10
CA LEU A 357 -14.80 -0.31 -6.25
C LEU A 357 -15.22 0.85 -7.15
N ARG A 358 -16.53 1.17 -7.22
CA ARG A 358 -17.07 2.27 -8.03
C ARG A 358 -16.51 3.62 -7.59
N ASP A 359 -16.25 3.81 -6.30
CA ASP A 359 -15.62 5.02 -5.78
C ASP A 359 -14.27 5.30 -6.46
N PHE A 360 -13.50 4.24 -6.78
CA PHE A 360 -12.24 4.40 -7.55
C PHE A 360 -12.47 4.78 -9.01
N PHE A 361 -13.56 4.30 -9.61
CA PHE A 361 -13.89 4.58 -11.01
C PHE A 361 -14.62 5.91 -11.19
N ALA A 362 -15.09 6.53 -10.12
CA ALA A 362 -15.78 7.84 -10.18
C ALA A 362 -14.83 9.00 -10.52
N TYR A 363 -13.51 8.82 -10.39
CA TYR A 363 -12.53 9.88 -10.61
C TYR A 363 -11.71 9.64 -11.89
N LYS A 364 -11.43 10.74 -12.63
CA LYS A 364 -10.58 10.74 -13.83
C LYS A 364 -10.96 9.64 -14.83
N ASP A 365 -12.24 9.50 -15.13
CA ASP A 365 -12.77 8.47 -16.06
C ASP A 365 -12.35 7.02 -15.69
N GLY A 366 -12.21 6.77 -14.40
CA GLY A 366 -11.81 5.45 -13.88
C GLY A 366 -10.31 5.14 -13.94
N GLU A 367 -9.47 6.12 -14.26
CA GLU A 367 -8.02 5.89 -14.39
C GLU A 367 -7.41 5.35 -13.10
N TYR A 368 -7.79 5.92 -11.94
CA TYR A 368 -7.29 5.47 -10.64
C TYR A 368 -7.76 4.05 -10.29
N GLY A 369 -9.03 3.75 -10.52
CA GLY A 369 -9.57 2.41 -10.30
C GLY A 369 -8.90 1.35 -11.15
N LYS A 370 -8.74 1.62 -12.44
CA LYS A 370 -8.02 0.75 -13.37
C LYS A 370 -6.58 0.53 -12.93
N ALA A 371 -5.87 1.59 -12.51
CA ALA A 371 -4.48 1.51 -12.08
C ALA A 371 -4.30 0.67 -10.80
N ILE A 372 -5.19 0.82 -9.81
CA ILE A 372 -5.16 0.02 -8.56
C ILE A 372 -5.43 -1.45 -8.88
N ILE A 373 -6.49 -1.74 -9.63
CA ILE A 373 -6.89 -3.11 -9.94
C ILE A 373 -5.86 -3.82 -10.82
N SER A 374 -5.39 -3.18 -11.89
CA SER A 374 -4.35 -3.73 -12.77
C SER A 374 -2.98 -3.79 -12.10
N GLY A 375 -2.69 -2.81 -11.23
CA GLY A 375 -1.45 -2.75 -10.46
C GLY A 375 -1.37 -3.74 -9.29
N SER A 376 -2.45 -4.47 -8.97
CA SER A 376 -2.49 -5.45 -7.89
C SER A 376 -2.68 -6.85 -8.44
N ARG A 377 -1.64 -7.68 -8.35
CA ARG A 377 -1.72 -9.08 -8.84
C ARG A 377 -2.64 -9.93 -7.98
N THR A 378 -2.61 -9.76 -6.68
CA THR A 378 -3.46 -10.48 -5.73
C THR A 378 -4.67 -9.65 -5.34
N LYS A 379 -5.85 -10.25 -5.43
CA LYS A 379 -7.12 -9.61 -5.08
C LYS A 379 -7.89 -10.48 -4.09
N PHE A 380 -8.26 -9.90 -2.96
CA PHE A 380 -9.17 -10.49 -1.98
C PHE A 380 -10.55 -9.88 -2.19
N ILE A 381 -11.48 -10.68 -2.68
CA ILE A 381 -12.85 -10.26 -2.87
C ILE A 381 -13.69 -10.95 -1.79
N MET A 382 -14.19 -10.15 -0.87
CA MET A 382 -15.03 -10.60 0.23
C MET A 382 -16.51 -10.39 -0.15
N LYS A 383 -17.42 -10.58 0.82
CA LYS A 383 -18.83 -10.34 0.60
C LYS A 383 -19.08 -8.91 0.11
N LEU A 384 -19.82 -8.77 -0.99
CA LEU A 384 -20.27 -7.51 -1.59
C LEU A 384 -21.79 -7.44 -1.66
N ASP A 385 -22.34 -6.24 -1.78
CA ASP A 385 -23.74 -6.09 -2.16
C ASP A 385 -23.96 -6.48 -3.65
N GLU A 386 -25.20 -6.68 -4.04
CA GLU A 386 -25.54 -7.24 -5.35
C GLU A 386 -25.01 -6.36 -6.51
N ASN A 387 -25.20 -5.04 -6.41
CA ASN A 387 -24.79 -4.11 -7.45
C ASN A 387 -23.26 -4.01 -7.57
N GLU A 388 -22.56 -4.04 -6.45
CA GLU A 388 -21.11 -4.00 -6.40
C GLU A 388 -20.50 -5.32 -6.87
N ALA A 389 -21.12 -6.46 -6.51
CA ALA A 389 -20.70 -7.77 -6.98
C ALA A 389 -20.79 -7.89 -8.50
N ASP A 390 -21.85 -7.35 -9.12
CA ASP A 390 -21.98 -7.32 -10.58
C ASP A 390 -20.89 -6.49 -11.23
N PHE A 391 -20.63 -5.30 -10.71
CA PHE A 391 -19.59 -4.41 -11.21
C PHE A 391 -18.19 -5.02 -11.09
N VAL A 392 -17.88 -5.66 -9.95
CA VAL A 392 -16.62 -6.35 -9.72
C VAL A 392 -16.50 -7.57 -10.64
N ALA A 393 -17.57 -8.35 -10.81
CA ALA A 393 -17.58 -9.51 -11.70
C ALA A 393 -17.31 -9.12 -13.16
N GLU A 394 -17.92 -8.04 -13.63
CA GLU A 394 -17.66 -7.51 -14.98
C GLU A 394 -16.23 -6.98 -15.13
N THR A 395 -15.77 -6.16 -14.18
CA THR A 395 -14.45 -5.53 -14.20
C THR A 395 -13.31 -6.56 -14.15
N LEU A 396 -13.47 -7.64 -13.38
CA LEU A 396 -12.46 -8.68 -13.19
C LEU A 396 -12.70 -9.92 -14.07
N HIS A 397 -13.72 -9.92 -14.91
CA HIS A 397 -14.11 -11.05 -15.75
C HIS A 397 -14.31 -12.35 -14.97
N LEU A 398 -14.99 -12.26 -13.83
CA LEU A 398 -15.30 -13.41 -12.97
C LEU A 398 -16.31 -14.34 -13.62
N THR A 399 -16.24 -15.64 -13.29
CA THR A 399 -17.27 -16.59 -13.70
C THR A 399 -18.58 -16.34 -12.92
N LYS A 400 -19.70 -16.84 -13.44
CA LYS A 400 -21.00 -16.76 -12.74
C LYS A 400 -20.93 -17.42 -11.36
N SER A 401 -20.23 -18.56 -11.25
CA SER A 401 -20.03 -19.25 -9.97
C SER A 401 -19.27 -18.40 -8.95
N ASP A 402 -18.23 -17.68 -9.39
CA ASP A 402 -17.43 -16.80 -8.52
C ASP A 402 -18.27 -15.58 -8.10
N SER A 403 -19.03 -15.00 -9.04
CA SER A 403 -19.95 -13.89 -8.75
C SER A 403 -21.00 -14.27 -7.71
N ASP A 404 -21.56 -15.48 -7.78
CA ASP A 404 -22.54 -15.98 -6.79
C ASP A 404 -21.90 -16.18 -5.39
N GLN A 405 -20.61 -16.48 -5.32
CA GLN A 405 -19.90 -16.64 -4.04
C GLN A 405 -19.63 -15.31 -3.34
N ILE A 406 -19.35 -14.25 -4.06
CA ILE A 406 -19.05 -12.92 -3.49
C ILE A 406 -20.31 -12.14 -3.08
N ARG A 407 -21.49 -12.56 -3.53
CA ARG A 407 -22.81 -12.00 -3.11
C ARG A 407 -23.33 -12.57 -1.78
N ARG A 408 -22.77 -13.67 -1.29
CA ARG A 408 -23.26 -14.42 -0.11
C ARG A 408 -22.69 -13.95 1.21
#